data_b54d6409562add5a4e45c88e4e0c456f
#
_entry.id   b54d6409562add5a4e45c88e4e0c456f
#
_cell.length_a   1.000
_cell.length_b   1.000
_cell.length_c   1.000
_cell.angle_alpha   90.00
_cell.angle_beta   90.00
_cell.angle_gamma   90.00
#
_symmetry.space_group_name_H-M   'P 1'
#
loop_
_entity.id
_entity.type
_entity.pdbx_description
1 polymer ?
#
loop_
_entity_poly.entity_id
_entity_poly.type
_entity_poly.pdbx_seq_one_letter_code
_entity_poly.pdbx_strand_id
1 'polypeptide(L)'
;DEKKFERIILTKSRAQATTASGGRIGDVPGTIIDKMKPVFSSYERALAKIWGKTYLKIFEQKLEEGKIECIPLEYMRGEDFTNALVICDEAQNVEIHQFKTLITRLGEKSKLVLMADTDQIDEKDNRKGKPCPVLQTIGLDIYQESPLTSFVELIENERSPLAELG
;
A
#
# COMPACT_ATOMS: atom_id res chain seq x y z
N ASP A 1 24.00 8.24 -4.68
CA ASP A 1 22.73 8.00 -3.99
C ASP A 1 22.94 6.87 -3.00
N GLU A 2 22.94 7.19 -1.72
CA GLU A 2 23.03 6.20 -0.66
C GLU A 2 21.72 5.37 -0.71
N LYS A 3 21.82 4.08 -0.97
CA LYS A 3 20.70 3.16 -0.90
C LYS A 3 20.23 3.08 0.55
N LYS A 4 19.17 3.81 0.87
CA LYS A 4 18.59 3.81 2.22
C LYS A 4 17.96 2.48 2.59
N PHE A 5 17.43 1.75 1.60
CA PHE A 5 16.72 0.48 1.78
C PHE A 5 17.23 -0.56 0.80
N GLU A 6 17.23 -1.81 1.21
CA GLU A 6 17.64 -2.93 0.37
C GLU A 6 16.53 -3.39 -0.56
N ARG A 7 15.26 -3.28 -0.10
CA ARG A 7 14.06 -3.70 -0.83
C ARG A 7 12.89 -2.78 -0.57
N ILE A 8 11.93 -2.81 -1.50
CA ILE A 8 10.64 -2.13 -1.40
C ILE A 8 9.55 -3.17 -1.32
N ILE A 9 8.67 -3.05 -0.35
CA ILE A 9 7.51 -3.92 -0.17
C ILE A 9 6.27 -3.10 -0.47
N LEU A 10 5.54 -3.52 -1.50
CA LEU A 10 4.27 -2.93 -1.88
C LEU A 10 3.14 -3.76 -1.28
N THR A 11 2.24 -3.10 -0.57
CA THR A 11 1.12 -3.77 0.07
C THR A 11 -0.18 -3.01 -0.10
N LYS A 12 -1.27 -3.76 -0.05
CA LYS A 12 -2.64 -3.25 -0.14
C LYS A 12 -3.58 -4.23 0.56
N SER A 13 -4.69 -3.73 1.10
CA SER A 13 -5.74 -4.60 1.66
C SER A 13 -6.44 -5.39 0.56
N ARG A 14 -6.68 -6.68 0.82
CA ARG A 14 -7.36 -7.59 -0.10
C ARG A 14 -8.84 -7.23 -0.35
N ALA A 15 -9.48 -6.51 0.54
CA ALA A 15 -10.86 -6.07 0.36
C ALA A 15 -11.07 -5.32 -0.97
N GLN A 16 -9.99 -4.75 -1.52
CA GLN A 16 -9.97 -4.07 -2.82
C GLN A 16 -9.42 -4.93 -3.97
N ALA A 17 -8.90 -6.10 -3.66
CA ALA A 17 -8.34 -7.04 -4.63
C ALA A 17 -9.36 -8.04 -5.17
N THR A 18 -10.65 -7.87 -4.89
CA THR A 18 -11.68 -8.66 -5.54
C THR A 18 -11.70 -8.28 -7.02
N THR A 19 -11.42 -9.28 -7.87
CA THR A 19 -11.64 -9.14 -9.32
C THR A 19 -13.09 -8.70 -9.55
N ALA A 20 -13.34 -7.96 -10.63
CA ALA A 20 -14.70 -7.53 -11.02
C ALA A 20 -15.72 -8.69 -11.09
N SER A 21 -15.26 -9.94 -11.06
CA SER A 21 -16.03 -11.19 -11.05
C SER A 21 -16.19 -11.84 -9.66
N GLY A 22 -15.73 -11.20 -8.56
CA GLY A 22 -15.91 -11.73 -7.19
C GLY A 22 -15.08 -12.98 -6.84
N GLY A 23 -14.16 -13.41 -7.71
CA GLY A 23 -13.30 -14.58 -7.51
C GLY A 23 -12.19 -14.34 -6.48
N ARG A 24 -11.76 -15.39 -5.78
CA ARG A 24 -10.58 -15.36 -4.92
C ARG A 24 -9.31 -15.30 -5.78
N ILE A 25 -8.28 -14.59 -5.33
CA ILE A 25 -6.98 -14.52 -6.04
C ILE A 25 -6.42 -15.93 -6.33
N GLY A 26 -6.70 -16.92 -5.48
CA GLY A 26 -6.32 -18.33 -5.68
C GLY A 26 -6.96 -18.98 -6.91
N ASP A 27 -8.13 -18.53 -7.32
CA ASP A 27 -8.92 -19.13 -8.41
C ASP A 27 -8.57 -18.56 -9.81
N VAL A 28 -7.71 -17.55 -9.88
CA VAL A 28 -7.28 -16.93 -11.14
C VAL A 28 -6.16 -17.77 -11.74
N PRO A 29 -6.29 -18.26 -12.99
CA PRO A 29 -5.20 -18.95 -13.68
C PRO A 29 -4.04 -18.00 -13.98
N GLY A 30 -2.81 -18.51 -14.01
CA GLY A 30 -1.61 -17.73 -14.31
C GLY A 30 -0.54 -17.78 -13.21
N THR A 31 0.55 -17.06 -13.46
CA THR A 31 1.64 -16.90 -12.50
C THR A 31 1.19 -16.09 -11.27
N ILE A 32 1.97 -16.12 -10.18
CA ILE A 32 1.72 -15.26 -9.00
C ILE A 32 1.66 -13.79 -9.43
N ILE A 33 2.52 -13.37 -10.34
CA ILE A 33 2.56 -12.00 -10.89
C ILE A 33 1.24 -11.67 -11.59
N ASP A 34 0.71 -12.56 -12.43
CA ASP A 34 -0.56 -12.34 -13.13
C ASP A 34 -1.74 -12.21 -12.16
N LYS A 35 -1.73 -13.02 -11.11
CA LYS A 35 -2.75 -12.98 -10.04
C LYS A 35 -2.68 -11.70 -9.22
N MET A 36 -1.50 -11.14 -9.06
CA MET A 36 -1.25 -9.94 -8.27
C MET A 36 -1.46 -8.64 -9.07
N LYS A 37 -1.43 -8.69 -10.41
CA LYS A 37 -1.61 -7.53 -11.29
C LYS A 37 -2.79 -6.63 -10.93
N PRO A 38 -4.01 -7.14 -10.69
CA PRO A 38 -5.14 -6.29 -10.35
C PRO A 38 -4.96 -5.54 -9.03
N VAL A 39 -4.26 -6.15 -8.08
CA VAL A 39 -4.01 -5.58 -6.74
C VAL A 39 -3.01 -4.44 -6.81
N PHE A 40 -2.02 -4.55 -7.69
CA PHE A 40 -0.89 -3.62 -7.77
C PHE A 40 -0.93 -2.68 -8.99
N SER A 41 -2.05 -2.63 -9.72
CA SER A 41 -2.20 -1.78 -10.92
C SER A 41 -1.99 -0.27 -10.64
N SER A 42 -2.29 0.20 -9.43
CA SER A 42 -2.01 1.59 -9.04
C SER A 42 -0.50 1.89 -9.01
N TYR A 43 0.27 0.96 -8.47
CA TYR A 43 1.73 1.05 -8.45
C TYR A 43 2.35 0.96 -9.84
N GLU A 44 1.81 0.12 -10.72
CA GLU A 44 2.27 0.02 -12.13
C GLU A 44 2.19 1.37 -12.84
N ARG A 45 1.10 2.10 -12.66
CA ARG A 45 0.94 3.44 -13.26
C ARG A 45 1.98 4.44 -12.74
N ALA A 46 2.27 4.40 -11.45
CA ALA A 46 3.30 5.25 -10.85
C ALA A 46 4.70 4.88 -11.37
N LEU A 47 5.01 3.58 -11.45
CA LEU A 47 6.28 3.09 -11.98
C LEU A 47 6.45 3.40 -13.47
N ALA A 48 5.36 3.34 -14.26
CA ALA A 48 5.38 3.73 -15.66
C ALA A 48 5.73 5.22 -15.86
N LYS A 49 5.32 6.09 -14.94
CA LYS A 49 5.73 7.51 -14.97
C LYS A 49 7.23 7.68 -14.67
N ILE A 50 7.79 6.84 -13.79
CA ILE A 50 9.19 6.93 -13.36
C ILE A 50 10.12 6.30 -14.40
N TRP A 51 9.78 5.10 -14.93
CA TRP A 51 10.64 4.30 -15.78
C TRP A 51 10.26 4.33 -17.27
N GLY A 52 9.19 5.06 -17.63
CA GLY A 52 8.73 5.20 -19.01
C GLY A 52 8.24 3.89 -19.63
N LYS A 53 8.41 3.75 -20.94
CA LYS A 53 7.88 2.60 -21.71
C LYS A 53 8.46 1.23 -21.31
N THR A 54 9.61 1.20 -20.65
CA THR A 54 10.29 -0.03 -20.24
C THR A 54 9.95 -0.48 -18.82
N TYR A 55 8.98 0.18 -18.17
CA TYR A 55 8.67 -0.05 -16.76
C TYR A 55 8.35 -1.51 -16.42
N LEU A 56 7.61 -2.23 -17.28
CA LEU A 56 7.25 -3.63 -17.05
C LEU A 56 8.50 -4.51 -16.92
N LYS A 57 9.43 -4.39 -17.87
CA LYS A 57 10.67 -5.17 -17.88
C LYS A 57 11.51 -4.87 -16.63
N ILE A 58 11.61 -3.59 -16.25
CA ILE A 58 12.35 -3.18 -15.05
C ILE A 58 11.66 -3.71 -13.80
N PHE A 59 10.33 -3.65 -13.74
CA PHE A 59 9.55 -4.12 -12.60
C PHE A 59 9.70 -5.64 -12.42
N GLU A 60 9.54 -6.42 -13.48
CA GLU A 60 9.73 -7.87 -13.48
C GLU A 60 11.15 -8.25 -13.02
N GLN A 61 12.17 -7.58 -13.57
CA GLN A 61 13.54 -7.78 -13.12
C GLN A 61 13.72 -7.49 -11.63
N LYS A 62 13.12 -6.41 -11.13
CA LYS A 62 13.23 -6.05 -9.71
C LYS A 62 12.47 -7.01 -8.79
N LEU A 63 11.37 -7.61 -9.25
CA LEU A 63 10.69 -8.70 -8.55
C LEU A 63 11.57 -9.94 -8.47
N GLU A 64 12.18 -10.35 -9.58
CA GLU A 64 13.09 -11.50 -9.64
C GLU A 64 14.34 -11.31 -8.76
N GLU A 65 14.88 -10.08 -8.71
CA GLU A 65 16.01 -9.71 -7.85
C GLU A 65 15.62 -9.61 -6.36
N GLY A 66 14.34 -9.73 -5.98
CA GLY A 66 13.85 -9.48 -4.62
C GLY A 66 14.02 -8.03 -4.16
N LYS A 67 14.17 -7.09 -5.10
CA LYS A 67 14.27 -5.65 -4.80
C LYS A 67 12.90 -4.98 -4.67
N ILE A 68 11.90 -5.57 -5.26
CA ILE A 68 10.49 -5.23 -5.07
C ILE A 68 9.76 -6.51 -4.72
N GLU A 69 8.94 -6.43 -3.71
CA GLU A 69 8.04 -7.51 -3.30
C GLU A 69 6.61 -6.98 -3.24
N CYS A 70 5.66 -7.76 -3.70
CA CYS A 70 4.24 -7.43 -3.65
C CYS A 70 3.56 -8.41 -2.70
N ILE A 71 3.24 -7.97 -1.49
CA ILE A 71 2.70 -8.82 -0.42
C ILE A 71 1.36 -8.25 0.04
N PRO A 72 0.22 -8.94 -0.20
CA PRO A 72 -1.05 -8.54 0.40
C PRO A 72 -0.97 -8.56 1.93
N LEU A 73 -1.67 -7.64 2.59
CA LEU A 73 -1.64 -7.49 4.05
C LEU A 73 -1.97 -8.79 4.79
N GLU A 74 -2.85 -9.62 4.25
CA GLU A 74 -3.26 -10.88 4.83
C GLU A 74 -2.14 -11.93 4.91
N TYR A 75 -1.11 -11.79 4.10
CA TYR A 75 0.03 -12.71 4.05
C TYR A 75 1.26 -12.22 4.80
N MET A 76 1.20 -11.05 5.43
CA MET A 76 2.34 -10.49 6.17
C MET A 76 2.59 -11.13 7.55
N ARG A 77 1.74 -12.07 7.98
CA ARG A 77 1.96 -12.78 9.24
C ARG A 77 3.22 -13.66 9.15
N GLY A 78 4.13 -13.46 10.09
CA GLY A 78 5.40 -14.22 10.14
C GLY A 78 6.54 -13.60 9.35
N GLU A 79 6.28 -12.56 8.57
CA GLU A 79 7.32 -11.80 7.87
C GLU A 79 8.10 -10.89 8.83
N ASP A 80 9.31 -10.53 8.43
CA ASP A 80 10.15 -9.51 9.07
C ASP A 80 10.69 -8.57 7.98
N PHE A 81 10.41 -7.28 8.13
CA PHE A 81 10.79 -6.26 7.15
C PHE A 81 11.95 -5.42 7.67
N THR A 82 13.12 -5.99 7.67
CA THR A 82 14.38 -5.30 7.99
C THR A 82 14.99 -4.67 6.73
N ASN A 83 15.60 -3.50 6.86
CA ASN A 83 16.19 -2.70 5.74
C ASN A 83 15.20 -2.44 4.58
N ALA A 84 13.92 -2.30 4.86
CA ALA A 84 12.87 -2.26 3.86
C ALA A 84 12.07 -0.95 3.89
N LEU A 85 11.67 -0.49 2.69
CA LEU A 85 10.63 0.51 2.53
C LEU A 85 9.30 -0.20 2.27
N VAL A 86 8.39 -0.16 3.24
CA VAL A 86 7.04 -0.72 3.11
C VAL A 86 6.08 0.40 2.71
N ILE A 87 5.37 0.23 1.61
CA ILE A 87 4.37 1.19 1.11
C ILE A 87 3.01 0.51 1.13
N CYS A 88 2.09 1.06 1.92
CA CYS A 88 0.71 0.59 2.00
C CYS A 88 -0.20 1.61 1.33
N ASP A 89 -0.77 1.23 0.19
CA ASP A 89 -1.75 2.03 -0.55
C ASP A 89 -3.17 1.78 -0.03
N GLU A 90 -4.05 2.78 -0.18
CA GLU A 90 -5.45 2.72 0.26
C GLU A 90 -5.59 2.37 1.75
N ALA A 91 -4.74 2.94 2.57
CA ALA A 91 -4.67 2.60 3.99
C ALA A 91 -5.95 2.96 4.77
N GLN A 92 -6.86 3.79 4.23
CA GLN A 92 -8.17 4.06 4.81
C GLN A 92 -9.04 2.79 4.92
N ASN A 93 -8.77 1.77 4.11
CA ASN A 93 -9.52 0.51 4.12
C ASN A 93 -8.84 -0.60 4.95
N VAL A 94 -7.71 -0.29 5.59
CA VAL A 94 -6.99 -1.23 6.45
C VAL A 94 -7.68 -1.35 7.80
N GLU A 95 -7.95 -2.57 8.24
CA GLU A 95 -8.50 -2.82 9.56
C GLU A 95 -7.43 -2.67 10.66
N ILE A 96 -7.86 -2.36 11.89
CA ILE A 96 -6.95 -2.09 13.01
C ILE A 96 -6.00 -3.27 13.30
N HIS A 97 -6.48 -4.50 13.15
CA HIS A 97 -5.65 -5.69 13.37
C HIS A 97 -4.59 -5.88 12.27
N GLN A 98 -4.92 -5.54 11.01
CA GLN A 98 -3.98 -5.53 9.88
C GLN A 98 -2.93 -4.45 10.08
N PHE A 99 -3.33 -3.26 10.54
CA PHE A 99 -2.42 -2.17 10.84
C PHE A 99 -1.42 -2.55 11.96
N LYS A 100 -1.91 -3.18 13.04
CA LYS A 100 -1.05 -3.71 14.11
C LYS A 100 -0.06 -4.74 13.57
N THR A 101 -0.52 -5.65 12.70
CA THR A 101 0.36 -6.62 12.05
C THR A 101 1.45 -5.91 11.25
N LEU A 102 1.09 -4.92 10.43
CA LEU A 102 2.00 -4.16 9.60
C LEU A 102 3.11 -3.49 10.43
N ILE A 103 2.73 -2.74 11.48
CA ILE A 103 3.70 -2.06 12.36
C ILE A 103 4.62 -3.06 13.07
N THR A 104 4.08 -4.16 13.57
CA THR A 104 4.88 -5.16 14.33
C THR A 104 5.81 -6.00 13.47
N ARG A 105 5.73 -5.89 12.15
CA ARG A 105 6.64 -6.55 11.20
C ARG A 105 7.80 -5.65 10.76
N LEU A 106 7.77 -4.37 11.11
CA LEU A 106 8.86 -3.45 10.78
C LEU A 106 10.07 -3.76 11.67
N GLY A 107 11.14 -4.21 11.04
CA GLY A 107 12.43 -4.43 11.67
C GLY A 107 13.34 -3.18 11.62
N GLU A 108 14.59 -3.36 11.99
CA GLU A 108 15.58 -2.29 11.98
C GLU A 108 15.76 -1.66 10.58
N LYS A 109 16.03 -0.35 10.55
CA LYS A 109 16.27 0.42 9.33
C LYS A 109 15.15 0.33 8.31
N SER A 110 13.92 0.08 8.76
CA SER A 110 12.73 0.07 7.90
C SER A 110 11.97 1.36 8.00
N LYS A 111 11.16 1.64 6.98
CA LYS A 111 10.21 2.74 6.94
C LYS A 111 8.87 2.25 6.42
N LEU A 112 7.79 2.65 7.09
CA LEU A 112 6.42 2.47 6.62
C LEU A 112 5.90 3.80 6.06
N VAL A 113 5.33 3.74 4.87
CA VAL A 113 4.56 4.82 4.25
C VAL A 113 3.13 4.33 4.09
N LEU A 114 2.19 5.05 4.71
CA LEU A 114 0.76 4.83 4.56
C LEU A 114 0.19 5.91 3.65
N MET A 115 -0.46 5.51 2.58
CA MET A 115 -1.17 6.42 1.68
C MET A 115 -2.67 6.18 1.86
N ALA A 116 -3.40 7.22 2.24
CA ALA A 116 -4.83 7.13 2.54
C ALA A 116 -5.56 8.35 1.97
N ASP A 117 -6.78 8.11 1.50
CA ASP A 117 -7.72 9.14 1.12
C ASP A 117 -8.98 8.97 1.97
N THR A 118 -9.30 9.97 2.79
CA THR A 118 -10.43 9.90 3.75
C THR A 118 -11.78 9.93 3.06
N ASP A 119 -11.85 10.49 1.86
CA ASP A 119 -13.09 10.65 1.10
C ASP A 119 -13.43 9.40 0.27
N GLN A 120 -12.45 8.48 0.11
CA GLN A 120 -12.59 7.23 -0.63
C GLN A 120 -12.73 6.00 0.28
N ILE A 121 -13.46 6.11 1.37
CA ILE A 121 -13.76 4.94 2.22
C ILE A 121 -14.83 4.09 1.54
N ASP A 122 -14.55 2.81 1.31
CA ASP A 122 -15.46 1.88 0.63
C ASP A 122 -16.81 1.78 1.36
N GLU A 123 -17.91 2.10 0.65
CA GLU A 123 -19.28 2.07 1.21
C GLU A 123 -19.74 0.69 1.68
N LYS A 124 -19.11 -0.39 1.17
CA LYS A 124 -19.42 -1.77 1.55
C LYS A 124 -19.05 -2.11 2.99
N ASP A 125 -18.28 -1.25 3.64
CA ASP A 125 -17.69 -1.53 4.94
C ASP A 125 -18.54 -1.02 6.11
N ASN A 126 -19.86 -0.84 5.97
CA ASN A 126 -20.78 -0.41 7.05
C ASN A 126 -20.26 0.71 7.97
N ARG A 127 -19.22 1.42 7.52
CA ARG A 127 -18.51 2.45 8.28
C ARG A 127 -18.96 3.86 7.92
N LYS A 128 -20.10 4.03 7.21
CA LYS A 128 -20.62 5.37 6.92
C LYS A 128 -20.59 6.24 8.18
N GLY A 129 -19.82 7.29 8.14
CA GLY A 129 -19.68 8.24 9.24
C GLY A 129 -18.74 7.81 10.38
N LYS A 130 -18.03 6.68 10.27
CA LYS A 130 -16.97 6.31 11.22
C LYS A 130 -15.60 6.67 10.65
N PRO A 131 -14.74 7.34 11.43
CA PRO A 131 -13.39 7.65 10.96
C PRO A 131 -12.62 6.35 10.69
N CYS A 132 -11.73 6.42 9.70
CA CYS A 132 -10.82 5.33 9.34
C CYS A 132 -10.04 4.84 10.57
N PRO A 133 -10.05 3.53 10.90
CA PRO A 133 -9.39 3.01 12.10
C PRO A 133 -7.89 3.32 12.14
N VAL A 134 -7.24 3.32 10.98
CA VAL A 134 -5.81 3.63 10.86
C VAL A 134 -5.57 5.11 11.19
N LEU A 135 -6.37 6.01 10.62
CA LEU A 135 -6.25 7.45 10.90
C LEU A 135 -6.57 7.79 12.35
N GLN A 136 -7.57 7.12 12.97
CA GLN A 136 -7.84 7.24 14.39
C GLN A 136 -6.63 6.82 15.24
N THR A 137 -5.98 5.71 14.86
CA THR A 137 -4.83 5.21 15.59
C THR A 137 -3.62 6.13 15.43
N ILE A 138 -3.36 6.63 14.23
CA ILE A 138 -2.27 7.58 13.95
C ILE A 138 -2.54 8.94 14.64
N GLY A 139 -3.80 9.31 14.82
CA GLY A 139 -4.22 10.51 15.53
C GLY A 139 -4.00 10.45 17.07
N LEU A 140 -3.61 9.30 17.63
CA LEU A 140 -3.26 9.21 19.05
C LEU A 140 -1.96 9.94 19.33
N ASP A 141 -1.87 10.58 20.49
CA ASP A 141 -0.71 11.38 20.94
C ASP A 141 0.61 10.62 20.80
N ILE A 142 0.60 9.32 21.13
CA ILE A 142 1.78 8.45 21.00
C ILE A 142 2.39 8.45 19.59
N TYR A 143 1.58 8.63 18.55
CA TYR A 143 2.07 8.73 17.19
C TYR A 143 2.37 10.17 16.78
N GLN A 144 1.58 11.12 17.22
CA GLN A 144 1.74 12.53 16.87
C GLN A 144 3.01 13.15 17.52
N GLU A 145 3.32 12.75 18.74
CA GLU A 145 4.47 13.25 19.49
C GLU A 145 5.76 12.44 19.27
N SER A 146 5.66 11.28 18.60
CA SER A 146 6.81 10.41 18.36
C SER A 146 7.76 10.99 17.31
N PRO A 147 9.07 11.08 17.59
CA PRO A 147 10.06 11.48 16.59
C PRO A 147 10.22 10.45 15.46
N LEU A 148 9.61 9.25 15.59
CA LEU A 148 9.65 8.18 14.60
C LEU A 148 8.52 8.30 13.57
N THR A 149 7.59 9.22 13.74
CA THR A 149 6.42 9.38 12.87
C THR A 149 6.36 10.79 12.29
N SER A 150 5.77 10.90 11.11
CA SER A 150 5.45 12.18 10.48
C SER A 150 4.17 12.04 9.67
N PHE A 151 3.40 13.12 9.62
CA PHE A 151 2.17 13.21 8.84
C PHE A 151 2.33 14.29 7.75
N VAL A 152 1.86 13.99 6.55
CA VAL A 152 1.82 14.94 5.43
C VAL A 152 0.42 14.89 4.82
N GLU A 153 -0.25 16.02 4.77
CA GLU A 153 -1.52 16.20 4.08
C GLU A 153 -1.27 16.81 2.70
N LEU A 154 -1.82 16.17 1.66
CA LEU A 154 -1.76 16.68 0.29
C LEU A 154 -3.08 17.41 0.01
N ILE A 155 -3.01 18.73 -0.16
CA ILE A 155 -4.18 19.60 -0.30
C ILE A 155 -4.50 19.87 -1.78
N GLU A 156 -3.48 19.90 -2.65
CA GLU A 156 -3.63 20.24 -4.06
C GLU A 156 -3.91 19.01 -4.93
N ASN A 157 -4.89 19.14 -5.81
CA ASN A 157 -5.25 18.09 -6.77
C ASN A 157 -4.54 18.34 -8.12
N GLU A 158 -3.54 17.55 -8.42
CA GLU A 158 -2.74 17.62 -9.66
C GLU A 158 -3.36 16.84 -10.83
N ARG A 159 -4.57 16.30 -10.70
CA ARG A 159 -5.14 15.43 -11.74
C ARG A 159 -5.75 16.20 -12.91
N SER A 160 -6.78 16.99 -12.66
CA SER A 160 -7.44 17.83 -13.66
C SER A 160 -8.45 18.78 -13.00
N PRO A 161 -8.84 19.90 -13.65
CA PRO A 161 -9.87 20.77 -13.14
C PRO A 161 -11.23 20.07 -12.90
N LEU A 162 -11.52 19.01 -13.65
CA LEU A 162 -12.76 18.24 -13.46
C LEU A 162 -12.70 17.38 -12.19
N ALA A 163 -11.51 16.92 -11.80
CA ALA A 163 -11.32 16.15 -10.57
C ALA A 163 -11.41 16.99 -9.29
N GLU A 164 -11.39 18.32 -9.42
CA GLU A 164 -11.61 19.25 -8.31
C GLU A 164 -13.09 19.43 -7.98
N LEU A 165 -13.99 18.94 -8.85
CA LEU A 165 -15.42 19.07 -8.68
C LEU A 165 -16.08 17.85 -8.01
N GLY A 166 -15.30 16.81 -7.70
CA GLY A 166 -15.77 15.53 -7.18
C GLY A 166 -15.29 15.28 -5.70
#